data_b7c7f8cf6c9d45f1c0c8908ea61ad255
#
_entry.id   b7c7f8cf6c9d45f1c0c8908ea61ad255
#
_cell.length_a   1.000
_cell.length_b   1.000
_cell.length_c   1.000
_cell.angle_alpha   90.00
_cell.angle_beta   90.00
_cell.angle_gamma   90.00
#
_symmetry.space_group_name_H-M   'P 1'
#
loop_
_entity.id
_entity.type
_entity.pdbx_description
1 polymer ?
#
loop_
_entity_poly.entity_id
_entity_poly.type
_entity_poly.pdbx_seq_one_letter_code
_entity_poly.pdbx_strand_id
1 'polypeptide(L)'
;IYQRIKHTWKDGKCIYCGSSQNTYDRGAELETHAYQFIHNLDVKRVFNMKFDVIIGNPPYQMTFGIEGGNSANAKSIYNLFIENAIKLNPRYLCMITPSRWMTKTAQGIPDAWVDSMLVQNKFRVIHDFENASECFPGVEIKGGVNYFLWDRDYQGKCNYYFHQAQTNCIIERYDYLDSKGAGVVVRDPQAYSILEKIGKVEGHYFSNPDNNFSGLVSAKHFFDDSTLLTSNWKGYKDNKSTEYSIKYYLNINRERTFRWISNSQLPKNKRTKDLHKVYIPAAGGSGYDDIILGKPFYGEPN
;
A
#
# COMPACT_ATOMS: atom_id res chain seq x y z
N ILE A 1 15.40 -12.74 -30.21
CA ILE A 1 16.42 -11.66 -30.30
C ILE A 1 16.33 -10.94 -28.95
N TYR A 2 17.22 -11.27 -28.03
CA TYR A 2 17.25 -10.62 -26.71
C TYR A 2 18.03 -9.31 -26.87
N GLN A 3 17.35 -8.17 -26.83
CA GLN A 3 18.02 -6.90 -26.61
C GLN A 3 18.33 -6.78 -25.11
N ARG A 4 19.60 -6.66 -24.77
CA ARG A 4 20.01 -6.32 -23.40
C ARG A 4 19.53 -4.92 -23.10
N ILE A 5 18.52 -4.80 -22.25
CA ILE A 5 18.05 -3.52 -21.76
C ILE A 5 18.68 -3.32 -20.38
N LYS A 6 19.61 -2.38 -20.33
CA LYS A 6 20.24 -1.97 -19.07
C LYS A 6 19.30 -1.11 -18.25
N HIS A 7 19.51 -1.08 -16.95
CA HIS A 7 18.89 -0.07 -16.09
C HIS A 7 19.18 1.34 -16.64
N THR A 8 18.21 2.24 -16.56
CA THR A 8 18.40 3.65 -16.92
C THR A 8 18.62 4.43 -15.63
N TRP A 9 19.84 4.88 -15.42
CA TRP A 9 20.27 5.56 -14.21
C TRP A 9 20.04 7.07 -14.27
N LYS A 10 19.50 7.63 -13.21
CA LYS A 10 19.45 9.06 -12.91
C LYS A 10 19.74 9.23 -11.42
N ASP A 11 20.69 10.10 -11.09
CA ASP A 11 21.13 10.37 -9.72
C ASP A 11 21.49 9.09 -8.92
N GLY A 12 22.14 8.13 -9.60
CA GLY A 12 22.55 6.85 -9.03
C GLY A 12 21.42 5.85 -8.78
N LYS A 13 20.21 6.11 -9.29
CA LYS A 13 19.04 5.23 -9.17
C LYS A 13 18.41 4.96 -10.54
N CYS A 14 17.90 3.74 -10.72
CA CYS A 14 17.12 3.42 -11.91
C CYS A 14 15.78 4.15 -11.88
N ILE A 15 15.46 4.87 -12.96
CA ILE A 15 14.23 5.66 -13.08
C ILE A 15 12.96 4.80 -13.09
N TYR A 16 13.07 3.50 -13.44
CA TYR A 16 11.92 2.59 -13.50
C TYR A 16 11.71 1.81 -12.22
N CYS A 17 12.73 1.15 -11.71
CA CYS A 17 12.60 0.27 -10.54
C CYS A 17 13.19 0.88 -9.25
N GLY A 18 13.90 2.01 -9.35
CA GLY A 18 14.52 2.71 -8.22
C GLY A 18 15.77 2.03 -7.64
N SER A 19 16.26 0.95 -8.25
CA SER A 19 17.47 0.24 -7.81
C SER A 19 18.68 1.17 -7.77
N SER A 20 19.58 0.96 -6.81
CA SER A 20 20.85 1.68 -6.74
C SER A 20 21.82 1.18 -7.81
N GLN A 21 22.45 2.11 -8.54
CA GLN A 21 23.44 1.80 -9.56
C GLN A 21 24.60 0.99 -8.98
N ASN A 22 25.08 1.37 -7.81
CA ASN A 22 26.24 0.70 -7.18
C ASN A 22 25.94 -0.76 -6.79
N THR A 23 24.70 -1.11 -6.58
CA THR A 23 24.28 -2.46 -6.17
C THR A 23 23.94 -3.35 -7.37
N TYR A 24 23.40 -2.79 -8.44
CA TYR A 24 22.80 -3.56 -9.54
C TYR A 24 23.47 -3.37 -10.90
N ASP A 25 24.44 -2.48 -11.03
CA ASP A 25 25.27 -2.39 -12.25
C ASP A 25 26.37 -3.48 -12.23
N ARG A 26 25.91 -4.73 -12.15
CA ARG A 26 26.75 -5.92 -11.96
C ARG A 26 27.20 -6.60 -13.24
N GLY A 27 26.92 -6.00 -14.37
CA GLY A 27 27.16 -6.69 -15.66
C GLY A 27 25.96 -7.52 -16.12
N ALA A 28 25.94 -7.74 -17.41
CA ALA A 28 24.77 -8.24 -18.12
C ALA A 28 24.36 -9.68 -17.78
N GLU A 29 25.26 -10.49 -17.26
CA GLU A 29 25.03 -11.88 -16.87
C GLU A 29 24.21 -12.03 -15.60
N LEU A 30 24.10 -10.98 -14.78
CA LEU A 30 23.38 -11.00 -13.51
C LEU A 30 21.99 -10.33 -13.59
N GLU A 31 21.66 -9.71 -14.73
CA GLU A 31 20.30 -9.21 -14.95
C GLU A 31 19.38 -10.37 -15.36
N THR A 32 18.33 -10.58 -14.56
CA THR A 32 17.31 -11.56 -14.91
C THR A 32 16.40 -11.03 -16.01
N HIS A 33 15.93 -11.89 -16.91
CA HIS A 33 15.01 -11.52 -17.99
C HIS A 33 13.72 -10.86 -17.48
N ALA A 34 13.31 -11.19 -16.27
CA ALA A 34 12.13 -10.59 -15.65
C ALA A 34 12.28 -9.07 -15.48
N TYR A 35 13.42 -8.59 -15.03
CA TYR A 35 13.63 -7.15 -14.84
C TYR A 35 13.69 -6.38 -16.16
N GLN A 36 14.15 -7.00 -17.23
CA GLN A 36 14.13 -6.37 -18.55
C GLN A 36 12.71 -6.00 -18.98
N PHE A 37 11.72 -6.76 -18.57
CA PHE A 37 10.31 -6.52 -18.89
C PHE A 37 9.80 -5.18 -18.31
N ILE A 38 10.19 -4.82 -17.11
CA ILE A 38 9.74 -3.56 -16.46
C ILE A 38 10.62 -2.36 -16.84
N HIS A 39 11.83 -2.57 -17.35
CA HIS A 39 12.71 -1.50 -17.78
C HIS A 39 12.44 -1.03 -19.21
N ASN A 40 11.54 -1.67 -19.91
CA ASN A 40 11.21 -1.32 -21.28
C ASN A 40 9.99 -0.39 -21.33
N LEU A 41 10.18 0.78 -21.93
CA LEU A 41 9.10 1.75 -22.14
C LEU A 41 8.08 1.30 -23.19
N ASP A 42 8.55 0.53 -24.17
CA ASP A 42 7.72 0.07 -25.28
C ASP A 42 7.81 -1.47 -25.41
N VAL A 43 7.11 -2.14 -24.49
CA VAL A 43 7.04 -3.62 -24.48
C VAL A 43 6.44 -4.19 -25.77
N LYS A 44 5.58 -3.45 -26.46
CA LYS A 44 5.00 -3.89 -27.74
C LYS A 44 6.07 -4.01 -28.81
N ARG A 45 7.03 -3.10 -28.81
CA ARG A 45 8.13 -3.09 -29.78
C ARG A 45 9.11 -4.25 -29.56
N VAL A 46 9.27 -4.67 -28.29
CA VAL A 46 10.15 -5.80 -27.95
C VAL A 46 9.58 -7.12 -28.41
N PHE A 47 8.31 -7.35 -28.16
CA PHE A 47 7.70 -8.65 -28.42
C PHE A 47 7.18 -8.80 -29.84
N ASN A 48 6.93 -7.75 -30.57
CA ASN A 48 6.46 -7.74 -31.98
C ASN A 48 5.43 -8.85 -32.31
N MET A 49 4.62 -9.23 -31.31
CA MET A 49 3.58 -10.25 -31.40
C MET A 49 2.40 -9.88 -30.49
N LYS A 50 1.24 -10.46 -30.78
CA LYS A 50 0.03 -10.32 -29.96
C LYS A 50 -0.05 -11.49 -29.00
N PHE A 51 -0.50 -11.22 -27.79
CA PHE A 51 -0.78 -12.21 -26.76
C PHE A 51 -2.28 -12.21 -26.47
N ASP A 52 -2.92 -13.36 -26.50
CA ASP A 52 -4.31 -13.49 -26.04
C ASP A 52 -4.36 -13.65 -24.52
N VAL A 53 -3.40 -14.37 -23.96
CA VAL A 53 -3.32 -14.66 -22.53
C VAL A 53 -1.90 -14.39 -22.03
N ILE A 54 -1.79 -13.70 -20.92
CA ILE A 54 -0.55 -13.55 -20.16
C ILE A 54 -0.78 -14.15 -18.77
N ILE A 55 0.08 -15.08 -18.36
CA ILE A 55 0.09 -15.69 -17.03
C ILE A 55 1.46 -15.45 -16.41
N GLY A 56 1.49 -15.07 -15.14
CA GLY A 56 2.78 -14.82 -14.50
C GLY A 56 2.76 -14.83 -12.97
N ASN A 57 3.95 -15.10 -12.44
CA ASN A 57 4.30 -14.87 -11.05
C ASN A 57 5.49 -13.89 -11.06
N PRO A 58 5.23 -12.56 -11.09
CA PRO A 58 6.29 -11.58 -11.20
C PRO A 58 7.12 -11.50 -9.92
N PRO A 59 8.37 -11.01 -9.98
CA PRO A 59 9.10 -10.62 -8.78
C PRO A 59 8.30 -9.63 -7.94
N TYR A 60 8.17 -9.89 -6.62
CA TYR A 60 7.32 -9.09 -5.75
C TYR A 60 7.97 -7.82 -5.25
N GLN A 61 9.27 -7.92 -4.94
CA GLN A 61 10.00 -6.84 -4.29
C GLN A 61 11.41 -6.75 -4.86
N MET A 62 11.97 -5.55 -4.78
CA MET A 62 13.38 -5.31 -4.99
C MET A 62 13.95 -4.62 -3.76
N THR A 63 15.05 -5.16 -3.25
CA THR A 63 15.76 -4.60 -2.09
C THR A 63 16.66 -3.45 -2.54
N PHE A 64 16.55 -2.33 -1.87
CA PHE A 64 17.40 -1.16 -2.09
C PHE A 64 18.40 -1.09 -0.94
N GLY A 65 19.67 -1.35 -1.19
CA GLY A 65 20.70 -1.23 -0.16
C GLY A 65 21.95 -2.04 -0.48
N ILE A 66 23.01 -1.79 0.30
CA ILE A 66 24.28 -2.53 0.28
C ILE A 66 24.01 -3.95 0.75
N GLU A 67 24.75 -4.94 0.26
CA GLU A 67 24.72 -6.33 0.74
C GLU A 67 24.78 -6.36 2.28
N GLY A 68 23.78 -6.97 2.90
CA GLY A 68 23.61 -6.97 4.37
C GLY A 68 22.68 -5.88 4.91
N GLY A 69 22.11 -5.03 4.07
CA GLY A 69 21.14 -4.01 4.48
C GLY A 69 19.79 -4.60 4.88
N ASN A 70 19.18 -4.03 5.92
CA ASN A 70 17.88 -4.41 6.42
C ASN A 70 16.83 -4.52 5.29
N SER A 71 16.09 -5.62 5.25
CA SER A 71 14.93 -5.85 4.37
C SER A 71 13.82 -4.78 4.51
N ALA A 72 13.96 -3.87 5.46
CA ALA A 72 13.05 -2.76 5.69
C ALA A 72 12.92 -1.77 4.51
N ASN A 73 13.84 -1.80 3.55
CA ASN A 73 13.85 -0.89 2.39
C ASN A 73 13.39 -1.57 1.09
N ALA A 74 12.86 -2.79 1.14
CA ALA A 74 12.33 -3.45 -0.04
C ALA A 74 11.06 -2.76 -0.55
N LYS A 75 11.05 -2.37 -1.82
CA LYS A 75 9.88 -1.80 -2.49
C LYS A 75 9.21 -2.84 -3.37
N SER A 76 7.90 -2.82 -3.38
CA SER A 76 7.12 -3.64 -4.30
C SER A 76 7.27 -3.13 -5.73
N ILE A 77 7.40 -4.04 -6.68
CA ILE A 77 7.59 -3.74 -8.11
C ILE A 77 6.62 -4.51 -9.01
N TYR A 78 5.81 -5.41 -8.47
CA TYR A 78 4.92 -6.25 -9.27
C TYR A 78 3.83 -5.46 -10.02
N ASN A 79 3.47 -4.26 -9.57
CA ASN A 79 2.59 -3.37 -10.31
C ASN A 79 3.16 -2.99 -11.68
N LEU A 80 4.49 -2.83 -11.81
CA LEU A 80 5.16 -2.51 -13.08
C LEU A 80 5.02 -3.67 -14.08
N PHE A 81 5.03 -4.90 -13.58
CA PHE A 81 4.79 -6.09 -14.41
C PHE A 81 3.35 -6.14 -14.90
N ILE A 82 2.39 -5.85 -14.03
CA ILE A 82 0.96 -5.78 -14.39
C ILE A 82 0.74 -4.70 -15.45
N GLU A 83 1.28 -3.50 -15.25
CA GLU A 83 1.17 -2.38 -16.19
C GLU A 83 1.70 -2.74 -17.58
N ASN A 84 2.90 -3.31 -17.63
CA ASN A 84 3.51 -3.66 -18.90
C ASN A 84 2.80 -4.84 -19.57
N ALA A 85 2.27 -5.79 -18.80
CA ALA A 85 1.43 -6.85 -19.35
C ALA A 85 0.13 -6.28 -19.95
N ILE A 86 -0.52 -5.33 -19.29
CA ILE A 86 -1.71 -4.64 -19.82
C ILE A 86 -1.38 -3.84 -21.10
N LYS A 87 -0.22 -3.20 -21.17
CA LYS A 87 0.25 -2.49 -22.39
C LYS A 87 0.41 -3.41 -23.59
N LEU A 88 0.72 -4.69 -23.39
CA LEU A 88 0.73 -5.70 -24.45
C LEU A 88 -0.66 -6.01 -25.00
N ASN A 89 -1.70 -5.51 -24.34
CA ASN A 89 -3.10 -5.62 -24.75
C ASN A 89 -3.62 -7.07 -24.86
N PRO A 90 -3.33 -7.96 -23.90
CA PRO A 90 -3.87 -9.32 -23.93
C PRO A 90 -5.38 -9.30 -23.74
N ARG A 91 -6.06 -10.38 -24.14
CA ARG A 91 -7.46 -10.59 -23.78
C ARG A 91 -7.58 -10.90 -22.31
N TYR A 92 -6.74 -11.79 -21.80
CA TYR A 92 -6.72 -12.21 -20.40
C TYR A 92 -5.35 -12.01 -19.76
N LEU A 93 -5.38 -11.52 -18.54
CA LEU A 93 -4.20 -11.44 -17.69
C LEU A 93 -4.48 -12.16 -16.38
N CYS A 94 -3.64 -13.14 -16.03
CA CYS A 94 -3.69 -13.87 -14.77
C CYS A 94 -2.33 -13.77 -14.09
N MET A 95 -2.29 -13.15 -12.92
CA MET A 95 -1.06 -13.05 -12.13
C MET A 95 -1.30 -13.39 -10.68
N ILE A 96 -0.28 -13.96 -10.04
CA ILE A 96 -0.22 -14.12 -8.59
C ILE A 96 0.66 -13.04 -8.00
N THR A 97 0.16 -12.30 -7.02
CA THR A 97 0.84 -11.13 -6.42
C THR A 97 0.52 -11.01 -4.94
N PRO A 98 1.36 -10.31 -4.14
CA PRO A 98 0.99 -9.97 -2.78
C PRO A 98 -0.29 -9.15 -2.72
N SER A 99 -1.16 -9.41 -1.74
CA SER A 99 -2.49 -8.77 -1.64
C SER A 99 -2.48 -7.34 -1.11
N ARG A 100 -1.35 -6.86 -0.60
CA ARG A 100 -1.23 -5.54 0.03
C ARG A 100 -1.53 -4.34 -0.88
N TRP A 101 -1.48 -4.52 -2.20
CA TRP A 101 -1.88 -3.46 -3.13
C TRP A 101 -3.36 -3.11 -2.97
N MET A 102 -4.22 -4.09 -2.71
CA MET A 102 -5.66 -3.91 -2.56
C MET A 102 -6.03 -2.97 -1.41
N THR A 103 -5.18 -2.88 -0.39
CA THR A 103 -5.38 -2.03 0.79
C THR A 103 -4.46 -0.81 0.83
N LYS A 104 -3.75 -0.50 -0.27
CA LYS A 104 -2.79 0.61 -0.36
C LYS A 104 -1.68 0.58 0.70
N THR A 105 -1.33 -0.62 1.17
CA THR A 105 -0.28 -0.81 2.19
C THR A 105 1.02 -1.37 1.63
N ALA A 106 1.10 -1.58 0.32
CA ALA A 106 2.29 -2.05 -0.36
C ALA A 106 3.28 -0.88 -0.58
N GLN A 107 4.41 -0.94 0.10
CA GLN A 107 5.44 0.08 -0.06
C GLN A 107 6.00 0.08 -1.50
N GLY A 108 5.97 1.23 -2.16
CA GLY A 108 6.45 1.38 -3.54
C GLY A 108 5.36 1.33 -4.61
N ILE A 109 4.13 0.94 -4.27
CA ILE A 109 2.99 1.02 -5.18
C ILE A 109 2.26 2.35 -4.92
N PRO A 110 2.10 3.22 -5.94
CA PRO A 110 1.36 4.46 -5.80
C PRO A 110 -0.14 4.21 -5.58
N ASP A 111 -0.77 4.98 -4.69
CA ASP A 111 -2.21 4.91 -4.46
C ASP A 111 -3.03 5.16 -5.74
N ALA A 112 -2.57 6.11 -6.58
CA ALA A 112 -3.19 6.39 -7.87
C ALA A 112 -3.21 5.19 -8.82
N TRP A 113 -2.20 4.30 -8.74
CA TRP A 113 -2.19 3.07 -9.50
C TRP A 113 -3.31 2.12 -9.02
N VAL A 114 -3.46 1.97 -7.70
CA VAL A 114 -4.54 1.15 -7.13
C VAL A 114 -5.90 1.69 -7.57
N ASP A 115 -6.12 3.00 -7.46
CA ASP A 115 -7.35 3.65 -7.89
C ASP A 115 -7.65 3.38 -9.38
N SER A 116 -6.60 3.47 -10.22
CA SER A 116 -6.74 3.18 -11.65
C SER A 116 -7.12 1.72 -11.94
N MET A 117 -6.64 0.77 -11.15
CA MET A 117 -6.98 -0.64 -11.29
C MET A 117 -8.41 -0.93 -10.82
N LEU A 118 -8.85 -0.30 -9.73
CA LEU A 118 -10.19 -0.50 -9.17
C LEU A 118 -11.29 0.07 -10.08
N VAL A 119 -11.10 1.27 -10.61
CA VAL A 119 -12.11 1.97 -11.44
C VAL A 119 -12.37 1.27 -12.77
N GLN A 120 -11.44 0.49 -13.28
CA GLN A 120 -11.60 -0.23 -14.54
C GLN A 120 -12.69 -1.30 -14.48
N ASN A 121 -12.97 -1.90 -13.32
CA ASN A 121 -13.93 -2.98 -13.13
C ASN A 121 -13.70 -4.18 -14.10
N LYS A 122 -12.43 -4.49 -14.38
CA LYS A 122 -12.01 -5.53 -15.34
C LYS A 122 -11.60 -6.84 -14.69
N PHE A 123 -11.57 -6.90 -13.37
CA PHE A 123 -11.31 -8.14 -12.65
C PHE A 123 -12.58 -9.01 -12.65
N ARG A 124 -12.52 -10.18 -13.27
CA ARG A 124 -13.60 -11.16 -13.25
C ARG A 124 -13.59 -12.02 -12.00
N VAL A 125 -12.39 -12.42 -11.59
CA VAL A 125 -12.18 -13.34 -10.47
C VAL A 125 -10.95 -12.91 -9.70
N ILE A 126 -11.02 -12.94 -8.38
CA ILE A 126 -9.86 -12.84 -7.48
C ILE A 126 -9.99 -13.93 -6.42
N HIS A 127 -8.94 -14.72 -6.26
CA HIS A 127 -8.73 -15.55 -5.08
C HIS A 127 -7.68 -14.90 -4.20
N ASP A 128 -8.07 -14.52 -2.99
CA ASP A 128 -7.24 -13.80 -2.03
C ASP A 128 -6.99 -14.67 -0.79
N PHE A 129 -5.75 -15.04 -0.59
CA PHE A 129 -5.31 -15.91 0.50
C PHE A 129 -4.74 -15.05 1.62
N GLU A 130 -5.35 -15.10 2.79
CA GLU A 130 -4.86 -14.41 3.98
C GLU A 130 -3.48 -14.95 4.38
N ASN A 131 -3.30 -16.27 4.28
CA ASN A 131 -2.05 -16.95 4.52
C ASN A 131 -1.38 -17.37 3.20
N ALA A 132 -0.26 -16.74 2.88
CA ALA A 132 0.49 -17.05 1.67
C ALA A 132 1.00 -18.49 1.57
N SER A 133 1.17 -19.18 2.71
CA SER A 133 1.66 -20.57 2.73
C SER A 133 0.69 -21.58 2.09
N GLU A 134 -0.57 -21.20 1.90
CA GLU A 134 -1.54 -22.01 1.15
C GLU A 134 -1.19 -22.08 -0.35
N CYS A 135 -0.57 -21.03 -0.88
CA CYS A 135 -0.09 -21.00 -2.26
C CYS A 135 1.39 -21.37 -2.38
N PHE A 136 2.19 -20.98 -1.39
CA PHE A 136 3.64 -21.14 -1.37
C PHE A 136 4.08 -21.79 -0.04
N PRO A 137 4.06 -23.11 0.08
CA PRO A 137 4.42 -23.80 1.33
C PRO A 137 5.79 -23.35 1.87
N GLY A 138 5.81 -22.96 3.14
CA GLY A 138 7.03 -22.49 3.80
C GLY A 138 7.44 -21.04 3.51
N VAL A 139 6.63 -20.30 2.76
CA VAL A 139 6.90 -18.89 2.45
C VAL A 139 5.92 -18.00 3.20
N GLU A 140 6.43 -17.07 4.00
CA GLU A 140 5.64 -16.04 4.65
C GLU A 140 5.64 -14.75 3.81
N ILE A 141 4.46 -14.31 3.36
CA ILE A 141 4.26 -13.02 2.71
C ILE A 141 3.26 -12.23 3.52
N LYS A 142 3.76 -11.21 4.20
CA LYS A 142 2.94 -10.36 5.07
C LYS A 142 1.77 -9.73 4.30
N GLY A 143 0.56 -9.99 4.76
CA GLY A 143 -0.68 -9.52 4.14
C GLY A 143 -1.25 -10.46 3.08
N GLY A 144 -0.65 -11.64 2.91
CA GLY A 144 -1.16 -12.68 2.01
C GLY A 144 -0.85 -12.47 0.54
N VAL A 145 -1.40 -13.35 -0.28
CA VAL A 145 -1.25 -13.33 -1.75
C VAL A 145 -2.60 -13.48 -2.41
N ASN A 146 -2.71 -12.97 -3.62
CA ASN A 146 -3.87 -13.21 -4.46
C ASN A 146 -3.45 -13.64 -5.86
N TYR A 147 -4.32 -14.38 -6.54
CA TYR A 147 -4.28 -14.48 -7.98
C TYR A 147 -5.60 -13.98 -8.56
N PHE A 148 -5.52 -13.39 -9.75
CA PHE A 148 -6.65 -12.75 -10.38
C PHE A 148 -6.76 -13.09 -11.86
N LEU A 149 -7.98 -13.03 -12.37
CA LEU A 149 -8.29 -12.98 -13.80
C LEU A 149 -8.78 -11.59 -14.16
N TRP A 150 -7.95 -10.84 -14.86
CA TRP A 150 -8.30 -9.59 -15.51
C TRP A 150 -8.66 -9.86 -16.96
N ASP A 151 -9.76 -9.29 -17.45
CA ASP A 151 -10.25 -9.45 -18.81
C ASP A 151 -10.40 -8.06 -19.45
N ARG A 152 -9.69 -7.85 -20.55
CA ARG A 152 -9.66 -6.56 -21.26
C ARG A 152 -11.04 -6.06 -21.64
N ASP A 153 -11.91 -6.97 -22.08
CA ASP A 153 -13.21 -6.62 -22.65
C ASP A 153 -14.35 -6.79 -21.64
N TYR A 154 -14.02 -7.10 -20.38
CA TYR A 154 -14.96 -7.17 -19.27
C TYR A 154 -15.10 -5.83 -18.57
N GLN A 155 -16.31 -5.52 -18.15
CA GLN A 155 -16.61 -4.42 -17.25
C GLN A 155 -17.79 -4.83 -16.37
N GLY A 156 -17.53 -5.04 -15.08
CA GLY A 156 -18.57 -5.53 -14.18
C GLY A 156 -18.05 -5.90 -12.79
N LYS A 157 -18.89 -6.64 -12.08
CA LYS A 157 -18.59 -7.13 -10.73
C LYS A 157 -17.56 -8.26 -10.76
N CYS A 158 -16.79 -8.38 -9.68
CA CYS A 158 -15.78 -9.41 -9.49
C CYS A 158 -16.32 -10.55 -8.62
N ASN A 159 -16.07 -11.79 -9.01
CA ASN A 159 -16.17 -12.93 -8.10
C ASN A 159 -14.93 -12.91 -7.20
N TYR A 160 -15.11 -12.52 -5.97
CA TYR A 160 -14.03 -12.39 -5.00
C TYR A 160 -14.13 -13.51 -3.96
N TYR A 161 -13.10 -14.33 -3.88
CA TYR A 161 -12.99 -15.46 -2.97
C TYR A 161 -11.92 -15.17 -1.91
N PHE A 162 -12.34 -14.94 -0.66
CA PHE A 162 -11.43 -14.76 0.45
C PHE A 162 -11.16 -16.09 1.16
N HIS A 163 -9.92 -16.55 1.14
CA HIS A 163 -9.46 -17.74 1.83
C HIS A 163 -8.97 -17.35 3.22
N GLN A 164 -9.80 -17.61 4.22
CA GLN A 164 -9.56 -17.21 5.60
C GLN A 164 -8.68 -18.27 6.30
N ALA A 165 -7.51 -17.85 6.78
CA ALA A 165 -6.52 -18.77 7.36
C ALA A 165 -6.98 -19.47 8.65
N GLN A 166 -7.72 -18.78 9.52
CA GLN A 166 -8.11 -19.32 10.83
C GLN A 166 -9.18 -20.40 10.73
N THR A 167 -10.07 -20.32 9.80
CA THR A 167 -11.25 -21.18 9.69
C THR A 167 -11.19 -22.17 8.55
N ASN A 168 -10.18 -22.07 7.68
CA ASN A 168 -10.12 -22.76 6.40
C ASN A 168 -11.38 -22.58 5.53
N CYS A 169 -12.12 -21.51 5.74
CA CYS A 169 -13.31 -21.20 4.99
C CYS A 169 -12.99 -20.31 3.79
N ILE A 170 -13.71 -20.55 2.69
CA ILE A 170 -13.71 -19.65 1.53
C ILE A 170 -14.98 -18.84 1.59
N ILE A 171 -14.84 -17.53 1.66
CA ILE A 171 -15.98 -16.60 1.67
C ILE A 171 -16.07 -15.94 0.32
N GLU A 172 -17.18 -16.17 -0.35
CA GLU A 172 -17.44 -15.64 -1.68
C GLU A 172 -18.24 -14.34 -1.63
N ARG A 173 -17.85 -13.40 -2.50
CA ARG A 173 -18.58 -12.15 -2.72
C ARG A 173 -18.60 -11.83 -4.21
N TYR A 174 -19.78 -11.49 -4.72
CA TYR A 174 -19.96 -11.00 -6.09
C TYR A 174 -20.36 -9.53 -6.05
N ASP A 175 -19.37 -8.64 -6.16
CA ASP A 175 -19.60 -7.20 -6.13
C ASP A 175 -18.44 -6.45 -6.82
N TYR A 176 -18.58 -5.15 -7.02
CA TYR A 176 -17.45 -4.30 -7.40
C TYR A 176 -16.38 -4.32 -6.31
N LEU A 177 -15.11 -4.28 -6.69
CA LEU A 177 -14.00 -4.36 -5.72
C LEU A 177 -14.03 -3.19 -4.73
N ASP A 178 -14.37 -2.00 -5.19
CA ASP A 178 -14.58 -0.80 -4.36
C ASP A 178 -16.07 -0.41 -4.30
N SER A 179 -16.95 -1.37 -4.02
CA SER A 179 -18.40 -1.14 -3.95
C SER A 179 -18.82 -0.21 -2.81
N LYS A 180 -17.95 0.01 -1.84
CA LYS A 180 -18.22 0.89 -0.68
C LYS A 180 -17.63 2.29 -0.82
N GLY A 181 -16.92 2.58 -1.92
CA GLY A 181 -16.27 3.87 -2.13
C GLY A 181 -15.16 4.16 -1.13
N ALA A 182 -14.53 3.11 -0.59
CA ALA A 182 -13.44 3.24 0.37
C ALA A 182 -12.09 3.53 -0.29
N GLY A 183 -12.00 3.44 -1.62
CA GLY A 183 -10.77 3.55 -2.40
C GLY A 183 -9.80 2.39 -2.18
N VAL A 184 -10.28 1.30 -1.58
CA VAL A 184 -9.54 0.06 -1.32
C VAL A 184 -10.47 -1.14 -1.46
N VAL A 185 -9.89 -2.32 -1.66
CA VAL A 185 -10.65 -3.57 -1.55
C VAL A 185 -10.80 -3.92 -0.07
N VAL A 186 -12.03 -3.98 0.40
CA VAL A 186 -12.33 -4.48 1.74
C VAL A 186 -12.22 -6.00 1.70
N ARG A 187 -11.13 -6.54 2.20
CA ARG A 187 -10.81 -7.96 2.14
C ARG A 187 -11.58 -8.77 3.18
N ASP A 188 -11.56 -8.32 4.42
CA ASP A 188 -12.20 -8.99 5.54
C ASP A 188 -13.74 -8.94 5.39
N PRO A 189 -14.41 -10.11 5.38
CA PRO A 189 -15.87 -10.19 5.25
C PRO A 189 -16.62 -9.53 6.42
N GLN A 190 -16.05 -9.54 7.64
CA GLN A 190 -16.66 -8.89 8.79
C GLN A 190 -16.60 -7.36 8.63
N ALA A 191 -15.44 -6.84 8.24
CA ALA A 191 -15.29 -5.42 7.95
C ALA A 191 -16.22 -4.99 6.80
N TYR A 192 -16.38 -5.83 5.76
CA TYR A 192 -17.31 -5.56 4.67
C TYR A 192 -18.75 -5.42 5.17
N SER A 193 -19.23 -6.32 6.03
CA SER A 193 -20.58 -6.27 6.59
C SER A 193 -20.80 -5.06 7.50
N ILE A 194 -19.77 -4.65 8.25
CA ILE A 194 -19.80 -3.44 9.09
C ILE A 194 -19.93 -2.20 8.20
N LEU A 195 -19.10 -2.09 7.17
CA LEU A 195 -19.15 -0.96 6.23
C LEU A 195 -20.47 -0.87 5.48
N GLU A 196 -21.08 -2.01 5.17
CA GLU A 196 -22.42 -2.04 4.55
C GLU A 196 -23.48 -1.46 5.48
N LYS A 197 -23.42 -1.77 6.78
CA LYS A 197 -24.35 -1.22 7.80
C LYS A 197 -24.14 0.29 7.96
N ILE A 198 -22.90 0.75 8.04
CA ILE A 198 -22.56 2.17 8.14
C ILE A 198 -23.03 2.92 6.90
N GLY A 199 -22.79 2.38 5.71
CA GLY A 199 -23.21 3.00 4.46
C GLY A 199 -24.73 3.16 4.32
N LYS A 200 -25.51 2.26 4.92
CA LYS A 200 -26.99 2.38 5.00
C LYS A 200 -27.45 3.51 5.90
N VAL A 201 -26.71 3.80 6.96
CA VAL A 201 -27.05 4.83 7.97
C VAL A 201 -26.56 6.21 7.52
N GLU A 202 -25.31 6.30 7.08
CA GLU A 202 -24.60 7.57 6.83
C GLU A 202 -24.52 7.96 5.34
N GLY A 203 -25.08 7.14 4.45
CA GLY A 203 -24.97 7.35 3.00
C GLY A 203 -23.53 7.20 2.51
N HIS A 204 -23.08 8.09 1.64
CA HIS A 204 -21.73 8.06 1.06
C HIS A 204 -20.66 8.55 2.05
N TYR A 205 -20.60 7.93 3.24
CA TYR A 205 -19.74 8.35 4.36
C TYR A 205 -18.27 8.50 3.96
N PHE A 206 -17.72 7.54 3.20
CA PHE A 206 -16.30 7.54 2.82
C PHE A 206 -15.97 8.52 1.69
N SER A 207 -16.93 8.88 0.86
CA SER A 207 -16.74 9.87 -0.20
C SER A 207 -16.85 11.31 0.30
N ASN A 208 -17.32 11.54 1.54
CA ASN A 208 -17.35 12.86 2.14
C ASN A 208 -15.97 13.18 2.77
N PRO A 209 -15.21 14.17 2.25
CA PRO A 209 -13.90 14.53 2.78
C PRO A 209 -13.92 14.92 4.26
N ASP A 210 -15.01 15.52 4.74
CA ASP A 210 -15.15 15.95 6.14
C ASP A 210 -15.29 14.78 7.10
N ASN A 211 -15.79 13.64 6.64
CA ASN A 211 -15.96 12.42 7.42
C ASN A 211 -14.81 11.43 7.22
N ASN A 212 -13.94 11.68 6.26
CA ASN A 212 -12.80 10.82 5.99
C ASN A 212 -11.71 11.02 7.05
N PHE A 213 -11.72 10.14 8.06
CA PHE A 213 -10.79 10.20 9.18
C PHE A 213 -9.31 10.14 8.73
N SER A 214 -8.99 9.45 7.65
CA SER A 214 -7.63 9.38 7.12
C SER A 214 -7.10 10.73 6.64
N GLY A 215 -8.00 11.62 6.19
CA GLY A 215 -7.65 13.00 5.82
C GLY A 215 -7.50 13.94 7.01
N LEU A 216 -8.06 13.58 8.16
CA LEU A 216 -8.05 14.39 9.38
C LEU A 216 -6.86 14.07 10.29
N VAL A 217 -6.39 12.83 10.29
CA VAL A 217 -5.31 12.37 11.18
C VAL A 217 -3.97 12.31 10.45
N SER A 218 -2.90 12.39 11.22
CA SER A 218 -1.55 12.25 10.70
C SER A 218 -1.26 10.79 10.35
N ALA A 219 -1.61 10.42 9.14
CA ALA A 219 -1.07 9.21 8.55
C ALA A 219 0.32 9.49 7.95
N LYS A 220 0.91 8.47 7.36
CA LYS A 220 2.24 8.47 6.72
C LYS A 220 2.52 9.66 5.79
N HIS A 221 1.48 10.32 5.26
CA HIS A 221 1.58 11.44 4.31
C HIS A 221 1.00 12.76 4.87
N PHE A 222 0.84 12.85 6.19
CA PHE A 222 0.33 14.08 6.80
C PHE A 222 1.28 15.26 6.63
N PHE A 223 2.57 14.99 6.64
CA PHE A 223 3.63 15.97 6.47
C PHE A 223 4.27 15.81 5.09
N ASP A 224 4.38 16.91 4.35
CA ASP A 224 5.08 16.92 3.06
C ASP A 224 6.60 16.71 3.26
N ASP A 225 7.14 17.17 4.40
CA ASP A 225 8.49 16.85 4.86
C ASP A 225 8.43 15.65 5.82
N SER A 226 8.99 14.51 5.40
CA SER A 226 9.02 13.28 6.18
C SER A 226 9.89 13.36 7.45
N THR A 227 10.69 14.40 7.60
CA THR A 227 11.55 14.62 8.78
C THR A 227 10.85 15.45 9.85
N LEU A 228 9.87 16.25 9.46
CA LEU A 228 9.15 17.15 10.35
C LEU A 228 8.31 16.37 11.38
N LEU A 229 8.42 16.76 12.63
CA LEU A 229 7.64 16.18 13.74
C LEU A 229 7.83 14.66 13.94
N THR A 230 8.91 14.08 13.43
CA THR A 230 9.33 12.72 13.78
C THR A 230 9.91 12.67 15.20
N SER A 231 10.03 11.48 15.80
CA SER A 231 10.62 11.32 17.14
C SER A 231 12.05 11.87 17.25
N ASN A 232 12.78 11.95 16.14
CA ASN A 232 14.17 12.43 16.09
C ASN A 232 14.29 13.90 15.66
N TRP A 233 13.18 14.56 15.36
CA TRP A 233 13.20 15.95 14.93
C TRP A 233 13.68 16.88 16.04
N LYS A 234 14.57 17.80 15.74
CA LYS A 234 15.23 18.68 16.71
C LYS A 234 14.48 19.99 17.02
N GLY A 235 13.37 20.25 16.33
CA GLY A 235 12.60 21.49 16.49
C GLY A 235 11.65 21.53 17.70
N TYR A 236 11.55 20.46 18.47
CA TYR A 236 10.75 20.43 19.69
C TYR A 236 11.31 21.28 20.81
N LYS A 237 10.44 21.77 21.66
CA LYS A 237 10.79 22.41 22.94
C LYS A 237 10.28 21.57 24.11
N ASP A 238 11.08 21.53 25.18
CA ASP A 238 10.71 20.80 26.39
C ASP A 238 9.70 21.59 27.26
N ASN A 239 9.72 22.93 27.17
CA ASN A 239 8.89 23.81 27.95
C ASN A 239 7.91 24.60 27.07
N LYS A 240 6.71 24.83 27.59
CA LYS A 240 5.69 25.70 26.98
C LYS A 240 6.17 27.16 26.97
N SER A 241 5.91 27.83 25.88
CA SER A 241 6.11 29.28 25.73
C SER A 241 4.98 29.90 24.90
N THR A 242 4.95 31.21 24.75
CA THR A 242 3.95 31.90 23.93
C THR A 242 3.97 31.42 22.49
N GLU A 243 5.14 31.20 21.94
CA GLU A 243 5.34 30.71 20.56
C GLU A 243 5.12 29.21 20.45
N TYR A 244 5.63 28.42 21.40
CA TYR A 244 5.58 26.97 21.44
C TYR A 244 4.50 26.52 22.43
N SER A 245 3.25 26.73 22.06
CA SER A 245 2.09 26.52 22.95
C SER A 245 1.34 25.22 22.69
N ILE A 246 1.59 24.52 21.60
CA ILE A 246 0.89 23.33 21.22
C ILE A 246 1.59 22.09 21.79
N LYS A 247 0.84 21.31 22.58
CA LYS A 247 1.29 20.05 23.16
C LYS A 247 1.21 18.94 22.11
N TYR A 248 2.36 18.46 21.67
CA TYR A 248 2.48 17.42 20.65
C TYR A 248 2.94 16.09 21.27
N TYR A 249 2.11 15.06 21.16
CA TYR A 249 2.37 13.74 21.72
C TYR A 249 3.26 12.91 20.79
N LEU A 250 4.22 12.23 21.40
CA LEU A 250 5.26 11.44 20.73
C LEU A 250 5.42 10.08 21.40
N ASN A 251 6.02 9.16 20.65
CA ASN A 251 6.56 7.93 21.22
C ASN A 251 8.06 7.94 21.06
N ILE A 252 8.78 8.08 22.17
CA ILE A 252 10.25 8.07 22.20
C ILE A 252 10.67 6.88 23.04
N ASN A 253 11.54 6.02 22.49
CA ASN A 253 12.02 4.80 23.17
C ASN A 253 10.89 3.88 23.69
N ARG A 254 9.77 3.79 22.97
CA ARG A 254 8.55 3.05 23.32
C ARG A 254 7.75 3.65 24.49
N GLU A 255 8.13 4.82 24.96
CA GLU A 255 7.40 5.55 26.00
C GLU A 255 6.63 6.71 25.41
N ARG A 256 5.37 6.88 25.84
CA ARG A 256 4.56 8.03 25.48
C ARG A 256 5.07 9.26 26.21
N THR A 257 5.37 10.29 25.44
CA THR A 257 5.82 11.58 25.98
C THR A 257 5.18 12.71 25.18
N PHE A 258 5.47 13.94 25.54
CA PHE A 258 5.08 15.09 24.74
C PHE A 258 6.21 16.12 24.66
N ARG A 259 6.09 16.98 23.67
CA ARG A 259 6.94 18.14 23.46
C ARG A 259 6.07 19.31 23.01
N TRP A 260 6.63 20.48 23.00
CA TRP A 260 5.93 21.68 22.58
C TRP A 260 6.36 22.09 21.19
N ILE A 261 5.39 22.50 20.37
CA ILE A 261 5.56 22.96 19.00
C ILE A 261 4.82 24.29 18.80
N SER A 262 5.21 25.03 17.75
CA SER A 262 4.52 26.24 17.34
C SER A 262 3.39 25.94 16.35
N ASN A 263 2.43 26.86 16.24
CA ASN A 263 1.31 26.72 15.30
C ASN A 263 1.78 26.78 13.83
N SER A 264 2.91 27.42 13.54
CA SER A 264 3.51 27.47 12.20
C SER A 264 4.02 26.09 11.74
N GLN A 265 4.40 25.24 12.66
CA GLN A 265 4.92 23.89 12.39
C GLN A 265 3.84 22.85 12.08
N LEU A 266 2.55 23.18 12.28
CA LEU A 266 1.44 22.32 11.86
C LEU A 266 1.13 22.53 10.39
N PRO A 267 1.29 21.52 9.51
CA PRO A 267 1.08 21.69 8.07
C PRO A 267 -0.40 21.71 7.69
N LYS A 268 -1.23 20.92 8.38
CA LYS A 268 -2.65 20.69 8.03
C LYS A 268 -3.54 20.69 9.28
N ASN A 269 -4.84 20.83 9.07
CA ASN A 269 -5.90 20.62 10.08
C ASN A 269 -5.70 21.43 11.39
N LYS A 270 -5.12 22.62 11.29
CA LYS A 270 -4.84 23.48 12.46
C LYS A 270 -6.06 23.71 13.36
N ARG A 271 -7.27 23.71 12.77
CA ARG A 271 -8.54 23.87 13.48
C ARG A 271 -8.80 22.78 14.54
N THR A 272 -8.23 21.60 14.32
CA THR A 272 -8.47 20.44 15.22
C THR A 272 -7.64 20.49 16.51
N LYS A 273 -6.62 21.36 16.57
CA LYS A 273 -5.74 21.44 17.76
C LYS A 273 -6.49 21.83 19.02
N ASP A 274 -7.51 22.68 18.91
CA ASP A 274 -8.27 23.25 20.01
C ASP A 274 -9.52 22.40 20.39
N LEU A 275 -9.73 21.28 19.71
CA LEU A 275 -10.84 20.36 19.99
C LEU A 275 -10.44 19.31 21.02
N HIS A 276 -11.41 18.87 21.82
CA HIS A 276 -11.24 17.68 22.65
C HIS A 276 -11.02 16.45 21.76
N LYS A 277 -10.07 15.61 22.11
CA LYS A 277 -9.64 14.47 21.31
C LYS A 277 -9.45 13.22 22.13
N VAL A 278 -9.73 12.08 21.52
CA VAL A 278 -9.28 10.78 21.99
C VAL A 278 -8.09 10.36 21.13
N TYR A 279 -6.95 10.14 21.75
CA TYR A 279 -5.76 9.68 21.05
C TYR A 279 -5.75 8.16 20.95
N ILE A 280 -5.63 7.66 19.73
CA ILE A 280 -5.56 6.24 19.42
C ILE A 280 -4.19 5.97 18.79
N PRO A 281 -3.43 4.96 19.26
CA PRO A 281 -2.17 4.58 18.61
C PRO A 281 -2.39 4.20 17.16
N ALA A 282 -1.44 4.56 16.29
CA ALA A 282 -1.48 4.21 14.87
C ALA A 282 -1.29 2.71 14.60
N ALA A 283 -0.71 1.97 15.57
CA ALA A 283 -0.51 0.54 15.48
C ALA A 283 -1.02 -0.13 16.77
N GLY A 284 -1.80 -1.19 16.60
CA GLY A 284 -2.17 -2.12 17.68
C GLY A 284 -1.01 -3.08 17.98
N GLY A 285 -1.04 -3.72 19.16
CA GLY A 285 -0.10 -4.78 19.51
C GLY A 285 -0.28 -6.03 18.62
N SER A 286 0.78 -6.79 18.45
CA SER A 286 0.77 -8.09 17.76
C SER A 286 0.24 -9.19 18.68
N GLY A 287 -1.02 -9.12 19.10
CA GLY A 287 -1.65 -10.19 19.85
C GLY A 287 -2.70 -10.89 19.00
N TYR A 288 -2.68 -12.21 19.00
CA TYR A 288 -3.52 -13.04 18.15
C TYR A 288 -5.00 -13.09 18.56
N ASP A 289 -5.37 -12.61 19.76
CA ASP A 289 -6.69 -12.88 20.32
C ASP A 289 -7.65 -11.69 20.39
N ASP A 290 -7.17 -10.47 20.29
CA ASP A 290 -8.02 -9.28 20.22
C ASP A 290 -7.31 -8.17 19.44
N ILE A 291 -8.06 -7.41 18.63
CA ILE A 291 -7.56 -6.13 18.11
C ILE A 291 -7.41 -5.21 19.33
N ILE A 292 -6.26 -5.28 19.96
CA ILE A 292 -5.92 -4.40 21.06
C ILE A 292 -5.62 -3.04 20.47
N LEU A 293 -6.64 -2.25 20.27
CA LEU A 293 -6.48 -0.81 20.20
C LEU A 293 -5.77 -0.43 21.50
N GLY A 294 -4.54 0.09 21.39
CA GLY A 294 -3.84 0.59 22.57
C GLY A 294 -4.77 1.51 23.34
N LYS A 295 -4.73 1.47 24.67
CA LYS A 295 -5.66 2.24 25.52
C LYS A 295 -5.71 3.69 25.03
N PRO A 296 -6.87 4.18 24.58
CA PRO A 296 -7.02 5.57 24.20
C PRO A 296 -6.81 6.45 25.44
N PHE A 297 -6.32 7.64 25.23
CA PHE A 297 -6.26 8.63 26.29
C PHE A 297 -6.92 9.93 25.84
N TYR A 298 -7.53 10.60 26.77
CA TYR A 298 -8.22 11.86 26.54
C TYR A 298 -7.19 12.99 26.44
N GLY A 299 -7.26 13.76 25.36
CA GLY A 299 -6.43 14.94 25.16
C GLY A 299 -7.24 16.20 25.36
N GLU A 300 -6.76 17.08 26.23
CA GLU A 300 -7.34 18.40 26.39
C GLU A 300 -7.05 19.30 25.18
N PRO A 301 -7.88 20.32 24.90
CA PRO A 301 -7.56 21.37 23.95
C PRO A 301 -6.23 22.05 24.29
N ASN A 302 -5.50 22.46 23.27
CA ASN A 302 -4.25 23.21 23.45
C ASN A 302 -4.48 24.69 23.70
#